data_daceacf95fbc9997fe0260d3f0901a21
#
_entry.id   daceacf95fbc9997fe0260d3f0901a21
#
_cell.length_a   1.000
_cell.length_b   1.000
_cell.length_c   1.000
_cell.angle_alpha   90.00
_cell.angle_beta   90.00
_cell.angle_gamma   90.00
#
_symmetry.space_group_name_H-M   'P 1'
#
loop_
_entity.id
_entity.type
_entity.pdbx_description
1 polymer ?
#
loop_
_entity_poly.entity_id
_entity_poly.type
_entity_poly.pdbx_seq_one_letter_code
_entity_poly.pdbx_strand_id
1 'polypeptide(L)'
;MTAEEKNSFFKYEIANYLEYLDKIRGLSKNTTLSYKRDLEKFGSFLLKEKISTYEEINSDTCSRWIGDLYLNEIDAKSIQRHISSLKGFFSFLIKNNIVINSPMSNIVSPKATKKLPNVLSPEEIEILVSFSPKSTQDFRDIAIIELIYSSGLRVSEATNVKLEDFEDNRNFLRVLGKGSKTRLVPVGQYANDAISAWQLSFLQQIHLFLECVNVS
;
A
#
# COMPACT_ATOMS: atom_id res chain seq x y z
N MET A 1 17.12 -23.45 -24.88
CA MET A 1 16.67 -22.36 -23.98
C MET A 1 17.19 -22.61 -22.57
N THR A 2 18.03 -21.72 -22.06
CA THR A 2 18.54 -21.78 -20.71
C THR A 2 17.43 -21.48 -19.70
N ALA A 3 17.63 -21.83 -18.40
CA ALA A 3 16.66 -21.50 -17.35
C ALA A 3 16.41 -19.98 -17.22
N GLU A 4 17.39 -19.15 -17.59
CA GLU A 4 17.29 -17.69 -17.62
C GLU A 4 16.42 -17.17 -18.78
N GLU A 5 16.51 -17.77 -19.97
CA GLU A 5 15.62 -17.43 -21.09
C GLU A 5 14.18 -17.85 -20.82
N LYS A 6 13.97 -18.98 -20.11
CA LYS A 6 12.65 -19.47 -19.70
C LYS A 6 11.95 -18.58 -18.66
N ASN A 7 12.70 -17.76 -17.91
CA ASN A 7 12.14 -16.78 -16.95
C ASN A 7 11.85 -15.42 -17.62
N SER A 8 12.40 -15.19 -18.79
CA SER A 8 12.36 -13.89 -19.48
C SER A 8 10.94 -13.55 -19.97
N PHE A 9 10.21 -14.54 -20.55
CA PHE A 9 8.90 -14.27 -21.16
C PHE A 9 7.83 -13.88 -20.15
N PHE A 10 7.79 -14.58 -18.99
CA PHE A 10 6.82 -14.27 -17.92
C PHE A 10 7.09 -12.92 -17.29
N LYS A 11 8.36 -12.58 -17.08
CA LYS A 11 8.77 -11.26 -16.56
C LYS A 11 8.42 -10.13 -17.52
N TYR A 12 8.59 -10.34 -18.80
CA TYR A 12 8.26 -9.34 -19.82
C TYR A 12 6.76 -9.02 -19.81
N GLU A 13 5.91 -10.04 -19.82
CA GLU A 13 4.46 -9.82 -19.81
C GLU A 13 3.95 -9.28 -18.47
N ILE A 14 4.59 -9.60 -17.35
CA ILE A 14 4.30 -8.94 -16.07
C ILE A 14 4.59 -7.44 -16.18
N ALA A 15 5.72 -7.04 -16.75
CA ALA A 15 6.06 -5.63 -16.90
C ALA A 15 5.03 -4.89 -17.76
N ASN A 16 4.64 -5.47 -18.91
CA ASN A 16 3.61 -4.92 -19.79
C ASN A 16 2.24 -4.79 -19.07
N TYR A 17 1.87 -5.82 -18.31
CA TYR A 17 0.63 -5.79 -17.52
C TYR A 17 0.65 -4.71 -16.44
N LEU A 18 1.75 -4.55 -15.71
CA LEU A 18 1.88 -3.53 -14.68
C LEU A 18 1.81 -2.12 -15.27
N GLU A 19 2.42 -1.91 -16.43
CA GLU A 19 2.31 -0.65 -17.18
C GLU A 19 0.86 -0.38 -17.62
N TYR A 20 0.15 -1.40 -18.12
CA TYR A 20 -1.27 -1.32 -18.43
C TYR A 20 -2.12 -0.95 -17.21
N LEU A 21 -1.84 -1.54 -16.04
CA LEU A 21 -2.56 -1.24 -14.81
C LEU A 21 -2.34 0.20 -14.34
N ASP A 22 -1.13 0.70 -14.47
CA ASP A 22 -0.77 2.07 -14.08
C ASP A 22 -1.34 3.10 -15.06
N LYS A 23 -1.00 2.98 -16.35
CA LYS A 23 -1.31 4.00 -17.37
C LYS A 23 -2.75 3.97 -17.88
N ILE A 24 -3.34 2.78 -18.02
CA ILE A 24 -4.67 2.62 -18.64
C ILE A 24 -5.76 2.44 -17.60
N ARG A 25 -5.50 1.67 -16.53
CA ARG A 25 -6.48 1.40 -15.47
C ARG A 25 -6.43 2.40 -14.33
N GLY A 26 -5.37 3.20 -14.24
CA GLY A 26 -5.19 4.21 -13.19
C GLY A 26 -5.20 3.63 -11.77
N LEU A 27 -4.68 2.42 -11.58
CA LEU A 27 -4.62 1.80 -10.27
C LEU A 27 -3.57 2.48 -9.39
N SER A 28 -3.80 2.46 -8.07
CA SER A 28 -2.84 3.02 -7.13
C SER A 28 -1.49 2.28 -7.19
N LYS A 29 -0.39 3.01 -6.98
CA LYS A 29 0.97 2.43 -6.91
C LYS A 29 1.05 1.23 -5.96
N ASN A 30 0.37 1.29 -4.81
CA ASN A 30 0.34 0.20 -3.84
C ASN A 30 -0.35 -1.06 -4.40
N THR A 31 -1.42 -0.89 -5.18
CA THR A 31 -2.12 -2.00 -5.85
C THR A 31 -1.20 -2.64 -6.90
N THR A 32 -0.59 -1.82 -7.75
CA THR A 32 0.33 -2.28 -8.80
C THR A 32 1.54 -3.01 -8.22
N LEU A 33 2.15 -2.48 -7.15
CA LEU A 33 3.25 -3.14 -6.44
C LEU A 33 2.83 -4.47 -5.77
N SER A 34 1.62 -4.53 -5.23
CA SER A 34 1.09 -5.76 -4.63
C SER A 34 0.87 -6.83 -5.69
N TYR A 35 0.28 -6.46 -6.83
CA TYR A 35 0.09 -7.36 -7.97
C TYR A 35 1.42 -7.83 -8.56
N LYS A 36 2.41 -6.94 -8.65
CA LYS A 36 3.78 -7.31 -9.05
C LYS A 36 4.33 -8.44 -8.18
N ARG A 37 4.30 -8.25 -6.85
CA ARG A 37 4.79 -9.26 -5.89
C ARG A 37 4.03 -10.60 -6.01
N ASP A 38 2.71 -10.52 -6.20
CA ASP A 38 1.86 -11.71 -6.35
C ASP A 38 2.22 -12.49 -7.61
N LEU A 39 2.41 -11.81 -8.74
CA LEU A 39 2.78 -12.42 -10.01
C LEU A 39 4.22 -12.96 -10.02
N GLU A 40 5.17 -12.24 -9.40
CA GLU A 40 6.55 -12.70 -9.24
C GLU A 40 6.63 -13.99 -8.40
N LYS A 41 5.82 -14.09 -7.34
CA LYS A 41 5.71 -15.32 -6.53
C LYS A 41 5.15 -16.49 -7.36
N PHE A 42 4.11 -16.23 -8.16
CA PHE A 42 3.58 -17.24 -9.06
C PHE A 42 4.61 -17.67 -10.11
N GLY A 43 5.34 -16.72 -10.71
CA GLY A 43 6.45 -17.04 -11.62
C GLY A 43 7.52 -17.92 -10.97
N SER A 44 7.87 -17.64 -9.71
CA SER A 44 8.81 -18.48 -8.96
C SER A 44 8.28 -19.89 -8.69
N PHE A 45 6.98 -20.04 -8.47
CA PHE A 45 6.32 -21.35 -8.35
C PHE A 45 6.37 -22.10 -9.67
N LEU A 46 6.06 -21.47 -10.80
CA LEU A 46 6.14 -22.08 -12.13
C LEU A 46 7.54 -22.63 -12.44
N LEU A 47 8.58 -21.90 -12.05
CA LEU A 47 9.97 -22.35 -12.19
C LEU A 47 10.27 -23.61 -11.37
N LYS A 48 9.78 -23.70 -10.12
CA LYS A 48 9.91 -24.89 -9.28
C LYS A 48 9.22 -26.10 -9.93
N GLU A 49 8.05 -25.90 -10.52
CA GLU A 49 7.26 -26.90 -11.23
C GLU A 49 7.83 -27.23 -12.63
N LYS A 50 8.92 -26.55 -13.04
CA LYS A 50 9.54 -26.69 -14.37
C LYS A 50 8.61 -26.33 -15.53
N ILE A 51 7.60 -25.49 -15.27
CA ILE A 51 6.69 -24.96 -16.29
C ILE A 51 7.37 -23.78 -16.98
N SER A 52 7.41 -23.81 -18.30
CA SER A 52 8.20 -22.87 -19.08
C SER A 52 7.43 -22.15 -20.20
N THR A 53 6.17 -22.52 -20.43
CA THR A 53 5.30 -21.91 -21.45
C THR A 53 3.91 -21.63 -20.87
N TYR A 54 3.14 -20.74 -21.52
CA TYR A 54 1.77 -20.43 -21.09
C TYR A 54 0.81 -21.60 -21.30
N GLU A 55 1.06 -22.42 -22.33
CA GLU A 55 0.23 -23.58 -22.67
C GLU A 55 0.29 -24.67 -21.59
N GLU A 56 1.40 -24.75 -20.87
CA GLU A 56 1.57 -25.69 -19.75
C GLU A 56 0.81 -25.23 -18.49
N ILE A 57 0.41 -23.96 -18.40
CA ILE A 57 -0.32 -23.43 -17.26
C ILE A 57 -1.81 -23.75 -17.42
N ASN A 58 -2.30 -24.69 -16.65
CA ASN A 58 -3.70 -25.11 -16.64
C ASN A 58 -4.36 -24.88 -15.27
N SER A 59 -5.64 -25.22 -15.13
CA SER A 59 -6.40 -25.05 -13.89
C SER A 59 -5.82 -25.86 -12.73
N ASP A 60 -5.23 -27.03 -12.99
CA ASP A 60 -4.56 -27.84 -11.96
C ASP A 60 -3.30 -27.13 -11.43
N THR A 61 -2.48 -26.57 -12.31
CA THR A 61 -1.33 -25.72 -11.93
C THR A 61 -1.75 -24.57 -11.01
N CYS A 62 -2.83 -23.87 -11.35
CA CYS A 62 -3.34 -22.77 -10.56
C CYS A 62 -3.89 -23.25 -9.20
N SER A 63 -4.55 -24.42 -9.16
CA SER A 63 -5.05 -25.03 -7.92
C SER A 63 -3.90 -25.43 -7.00
N ARG A 64 -2.83 -26.05 -7.55
CA ARG A 64 -1.61 -26.40 -6.77
C ARG A 64 -0.93 -25.15 -6.21
N TRP A 65 -0.84 -24.07 -7.01
CA TRP A 65 -0.35 -22.79 -6.51
C TRP A 65 -1.14 -22.26 -5.31
N ILE A 66 -2.47 -22.31 -5.40
CA ILE A 66 -3.32 -21.86 -4.27
C ILE A 66 -3.14 -22.78 -3.06
N GLY A 67 -3.00 -24.08 -3.28
CA GLY A 67 -2.64 -25.05 -2.22
C GLY A 67 -1.31 -24.71 -1.56
N ASP A 68 -0.29 -24.34 -2.35
CA ASP A 68 1.02 -23.89 -1.83
C ASP A 68 0.90 -22.63 -0.97
N LEU A 69 0.04 -21.67 -1.36
CA LEU A 69 -0.22 -20.49 -0.54
C LEU A 69 -0.86 -20.84 0.81
N TYR A 70 -1.77 -21.81 0.86
CA TYR A 70 -2.36 -22.28 2.10
C TYR A 70 -1.34 -23.03 2.98
N LEU A 71 -0.49 -23.86 2.40
CA LEU A 71 0.56 -24.58 3.12
C LEU A 71 1.60 -23.63 3.71
N ASN A 72 1.83 -22.46 3.07
CA ASN A 72 2.69 -21.41 3.60
C ASN A 72 1.95 -20.41 4.51
N GLU A 73 0.80 -20.79 5.06
CA GLU A 73 0.00 -20.03 6.04
C GLU A 73 -0.37 -18.61 5.58
N ILE A 74 -0.48 -18.38 4.26
CA ILE A 74 -0.92 -17.09 3.71
C ILE A 74 -2.40 -16.87 4.08
N ASP A 75 -2.71 -15.70 4.62
CA ASP A 75 -4.08 -15.37 5.01
C ASP A 75 -5.07 -15.31 3.83
N ALA A 76 -6.35 -15.63 4.10
CA ALA A 76 -7.38 -15.74 3.07
C ALA A 76 -7.56 -14.45 2.24
N LYS A 77 -7.37 -13.27 2.84
CA LYS A 77 -7.47 -11.99 2.14
C LYS A 77 -6.31 -11.78 1.16
N SER A 78 -5.11 -12.21 1.54
CA SER A 78 -3.94 -12.21 0.65
C SER A 78 -4.11 -13.23 -0.47
N ILE A 79 -4.63 -14.45 -0.20
CA ILE A 79 -4.96 -15.43 -1.25
C ILE A 79 -6.00 -14.88 -2.22
N GLN A 80 -7.05 -14.18 -1.76
CA GLN A 80 -8.00 -13.48 -2.64
C GLN A 80 -7.31 -12.48 -3.55
N ARG A 81 -6.31 -11.73 -3.05
CA ARG A 81 -5.56 -10.78 -3.85
C ARG A 81 -4.71 -11.50 -4.90
N HIS A 82 -4.01 -12.59 -4.54
CA HIS A 82 -3.27 -13.44 -5.48
C HIS A 82 -4.17 -13.96 -6.61
N ILE A 83 -5.36 -14.44 -6.29
CA ILE A 83 -6.33 -14.90 -7.29
C ILE A 83 -6.77 -13.74 -8.19
N SER A 84 -7.02 -12.56 -7.61
CA SER A 84 -7.46 -11.38 -8.36
C SER A 84 -6.37 -10.86 -9.29
N SER A 85 -5.10 -10.84 -8.85
CA SER A 85 -3.97 -10.41 -9.67
C SER A 85 -3.76 -11.37 -10.85
N LEU A 86 -3.83 -12.68 -10.62
CA LEU A 86 -3.72 -13.69 -11.68
C LEU A 86 -4.88 -13.66 -12.67
N LYS A 87 -6.14 -13.55 -12.18
CA LYS A 87 -7.30 -13.39 -13.07
C LYS A 87 -7.17 -12.15 -13.95
N GLY A 88 -6.72 -11.03 -13.40
CA GLY A 88 -6.46 -9.81 -14.15
C GLY A 88 -5.35 -9.98 -15.18
N PHE A 89 -4.27 -10.64 -14.81
CA PHE A 89 -3.12 -10.91 -15.69
C PHE A 89 -3.51 -11.81 -16.86
N PHE A 90 -4.16 -12.95 -16.62
CA PHE A 90 -4.60 -13.82 -17.71
C PHE A 90 -5.66 -13.16 -18.60
N SER A 91 -6.53 -12.32 -18.06
CA SER A 91 -7.44 -11.50 -18.87
C SER A 91 -6.70 -10.52 -19.78
N PHE A 92 -5.59 -9.94 -19.29
CA PHE A 92 -4.72 -9.09 -20.10
C PHE A 92 -4.02 -9.89 -21.21
N LEU A 93 -3.49 -11.08 -20.90
CA LEU A 93 -2.86 -11.96 -21.90
C LEU A 93 -3.84 -12.39 -23.00
N ILE A 94 -5.09 -12.71 -22.66
CA ILE A 94 -6.16 -13.03 -23.63
C ILE A 94 -6.41 -11.84 -24.55
N LYS A 95 -6.56 -10.62 -23.96
CA LYS A 95 -6.79 -9.40 -24.72
C LYS A 95 -5.68 -9.09 -25.73
N ASN A 96 -4.46 -9.50 -25.44
CA ASN A 96 -3.29 -9.36 -26.33
C ASN A 96 -3.03 -10.58 -27.20
N ASN A 97 -3.94 -11.55 -27.27
CA ASN A 97 -3.84 -12.79 -28.07
C ASN A 97 -2.62 -13.66 -27.73
N ILE A 98 -2.10 -13.57 -26.48
CA ILE A 98 -0.95 -14.37 -26.01
C ILE A 98 -1.42 -15.74 -25.53
N VAL A 99 -2.60 -15.82 -24.92
CA VAL A 99 -3.28 -17.06 -24.53
C VAL A 99 -4.72 -17.04 -25.01
N ILE A 100 -5.28 -18.22 -25.27
CA ILE A 100 -6.66 -18.34 -25.76
C ILE A 100 -7.65 -18.34 -24.60
N ASN A 101 -7.34 -19.04 -23.50
CA ASN A 101 -8.22 -19.23 -22.36
C ASN A 101 -7.48 -18.93 -21.05
N SER A 102 -8.26 -18.52 -20.03
CA SER A 102 -7.72 -18.30 -18.69
C SER A 102 -7.72 -19.59 -17.87
N PRO A 103 -6.57 -20.05 -17.36
CA PRO A 103 -6.53 -21.18 -16.43
C PRO A 103 -7.18 -20.86 -15.07
N MET A 104 -7.47 -19.58 -14.82
CA MET A 104 -8.11 -19.10 -13.59
C MET A 104 -9.64 -19.08 -13.64
N SER A 105 -10.28 -19.51 -14.74
CA SER A 105 -11.73 -19.39 -14.97
C SER A 105 -12.54 -20.08 -13.87
N ASN A 106 -12.15 -21.30 -13.49
CA ASN A 106 -12.86 -22.13 -12.51
C ASN A 106 -12.32 -21.99 -11.07
N ILE A 107 -11.34 -21.12 -10.86
CA ILE A 107 -10.75 -20.93 -9.55
C ILE A 107 -11.66 -20.06 -8.68
N VAL A 108 -12.13 -20.63 -7.57
CA VAL A 108 -12.98 -19.95 -6.59
C VAL A 108 -12.12 -19.28 -5.52
N SER A 109 -12.43 -18.03 -5.21
CA SER A 109 -11.78 -17.32 -4.12
C SER A 109 -12.26 -17.83 -2.76
N PRO A 110 -11.36 -18.03 -1.78
CA PRO A 110 -11.78 -18.39 -0.42
C PRO A 110 -12.64 -17.29 0.19
N LYS A 111 -13.56 -17.67 1.07
CA LYS A 111 -14.30 -16.70 1.88
C LYS A 111 -13.38 -16.18 2.98
N ALA A 112 -13.03 -14.91 2.94
CA ALA A 112 -12.33 -14.29 4.05
C ALA A 112 -13.35 -13.92 5.14
N THR A 113 -13.10 -14.37 6.36
CA THR A 113 -13.84 -13.89 7.53
C THR A 113 -13.50 -12.41 7.74
N LYS A 114 -14.52 -11.55 7.78
CA LYS A 114 -14.34 -10.15 8.15
C LYS A 114 -14.02 -10.10 9.65
N LYS A 115 -12.74 -10.04 10.00
CA LYS A 115 -12.37 -9.64 11.37
C LYS A 115 -12.75 -8.17 11.53
N LEU A 116 -13.49 -7.86 12.59
CA LEU A 116 -13.73 -6.47 12.96
C LEU A 116 -12.37 -5.83 13.29
N PRO A 117 -12.12 -4.60 12.84
CA PRO A 117 -10.91 -3.89 13.23
C PRO A 117 -10.88 -3.72 14.76
N ASN A 118 -9.71 -3.88 15.36
CA ASN A 118 -9.50 -3.38 16.72
C ASN A 118 -9.52 -1.86 16.66
N VAL A 119 -10.45 -1.26 17.37
CA VAL A 119 -10.60 0.21 17.47
C VAL A 119 -10.09 0.59 18.84
N LEU A 120 -9.19 1.57 18.89
CA LEU A 120 -8.74 2.14 20.17
C LEU A 120 -9.86 2.97 20.80
N SER A 121 -10.02 2.87 22.11
CA SER A 121 -10.92 3.74 22.87
C SER A 121 -10.36 5.16 22.97
N PRO A 122 -11.19 6.17 23.31
CA PRO A 122 -10.68 7.51 23.56
C PRO A 122 -9.60 7.55 24.64
N GLU A 123 -9.74 6.77 25.72
CA GLU A 123 -8.79 6.66 26.81
C GLU A 123 -7.45 6.05 26.34
N GLU A 124 -7.49 5.06 25.46
CA GLU A 124 -6.28 4.46 24.87
C GLU A 124 -5.56 5.45 23.95
N ILE A 125 -6.29 6.31 23.22
CA ILE A 125 -5.70 7.39 22.42
C ILE A 125 -5.04 8.42 23.33
N GLU A 126 -5.72 8.83 24.42
CA GLU A 126 -5.16 9.78 25.39
C GLU A 126 -3.85 9.25 25.99
N ILE A 127 -3.79 7.98 26.40
CA ILE A 127 -2.56 7.34 26.86
C ILE A 127 -1.48 7.37 25.78
N LEU A 128 -1.84 7.10 24.53
CA LEU A 128 -0.90 7.05 23.40
C LEU A 128 -0.20 8.40 23.15
N VAL A 129 -0.88 9.52 23.39
CA VAL A 129 -0.33 10.88 23.16
C VAL A 129 0.14 11.57 24.45
N SER A 130 -0.02 10.95 25.65
CA SER A 130 0.29 11.56 26.94
C SER A 130 1.77 11.52 27.33
N PHE A 131 2.64 10.87 26.54
CA PHE A 131 4.07 10.84 26.85
C PHE A 131 4.73 12.20 26.63
N SER A 132 5.76 12.52 27.44
CA SER A 132 6.53 13.74 27.28
C SER A 132 7.51 13.62 26.11
N PRO A 133 7.37 14.43 25.04
CA PRO A 133 8.26 14.36 23.88
C PRO A 133 9.68 14.77 24.25
N LYS A 134 10.68 14.03 23.79
CA LYS A 134 12.12 14.27 24.05
C LYS A 134 12.88 14.62 22.78
N SER A 135 12.28 14.45 21.63
CA SER A 135 12.90 14.69 20.32
C SER A 135 11.88 15.35 19.36
N THR A 136 12.38 16.00 18.32
CA THR A 136 11.54 16.55 17.25
C THR A 136 10.69 15.46 16.56
N GLN A 137 11.17 14.22 16.54
CA GLN A 137 10.42 13.07 16.02
C GLN A 137 9.21 12.74 16.92
N ASP A 138 9.37 12.82 18.25
CA ASP A 138 8.26 12.58 19.18
C ASP A 138 7.16 13.62 18.99
N PHE A 139 7.51 14.91 18.86
CA PHE A 139 6.55 15.98 18.56
C PHE A 139 5.83 15.73 17.24
N ARG A 140 6.54 15.30 16.20
CA ARG A 140 5.94 14.95 14.91
C ARG A 140 4.95 13.80 15.04
N ASP A 141 5.32 12.75 15.76
CA ASP A 141 4.51 11.55 15.88
C ASP A 141 3.21 11.84 16.66
N ILE A 142 3.28 12.65 17.73
CA ILE A 142 2.10 13.15 18.44
C ILE A 142 1.22 13.97 17.48
N ALA A 143 1.79 14.90 16.72
CA ALA A 143 1.04 15.72 15.77
C ALA A 143 0.33 14.89 14.68
N ILE A 144 0.96 13.83 14.19
CA ILE A 144 0.36 12.91 13.22
C ILE A 144 -0.81 12.14 13.86
N ILE A 145 -0.64 11.62 15.08
CA ILE A 145 -1.68 10.83 15.77
C ILE A 145 -2.89 11.73 16.06
N GLU A 146 -2.67 12.93 16.62
CA GLU A 146 -3.72 13.89 16.91
C GLU A 146 -4.47 14.32 15.63
N LEU A 147 -3.75 14.55 14.54
CA LEU A 147 -4.36 14.92 13.27
C LEU A 147 -5.19 13.77 12.68
N ILE A 148 -4.71 12.52 12.76
CA ILE A 148 -5.46 11.33 12.32
C ILE A 148 -6.74 11.19 13.15
N TYR A 149 -6.64 11.32 14.46
CA TYR A 149 -7.76 11.14 15.37
C TYR A 149 -8.82 12.22 15.19
N SER A 150 -8.42 13.50 15.17
CA SER A 150 -9.36 14.64 15.06
C SER A 150 -10.04 14.73 13.70
N SER A 151 -9.33 14.41 12.62
CA SER A 151 -9.79 14.65 11.25
C SER A 151 -10.19 13.38 10.49
N GLY A 152 -10.08 12.20 11.11
CA GLY A 152 -10.41 10.91 10.48
C GLY A 152 -9.56 10.60 9.24
N LEU A 153 -8.28 10.99 9.25
CA LEU A 153 -7.38 10.77 8.13
C LEU A 153 -6.86 9.34 8.06
N ARG A 154 -6.56 8.88 6.85
CA ARG A 154 -5.70 7.70 6.69
C ARG A 154 -4.25 8.08 6.99
N VAL A 155 -3.45 7.13 7.49
CA VAL A 155 -2.01 7.37 7.77
C VAL A 155 -1.31 8.00 6.56
N SER A 156 -1.55 7.47 5.35
CA SER A 156 -0.97 8.00 4.12
C SER A 156 -1.46 9.41 3.74
N GLU A 157 -2.64 9.81 4.17
CA GLU A 157 -3.13 11.17 3.98
C GLU A 157 -2.43 12.10 4.98
N ALA A 158 -2.40 11.74 6.26
CA ALA A 158 -1.76 12.54 7.31
C ALA A 158 -0.26 12.78 7.06
N THR A 159 0.48 11.75 6.62
CA THR A 159 1.92 11.87 6.34
C THR A 159 2.27 12.68 5.09
N ASN A 160 1.31 12.98 4.23
CA ASN A 160 1.50 13.80 3.03
C ASN A 160 0.88 15.20 3.14
N VAL A 161 0.35 15.57 4.31
CA VAL A 161 -0.18 16.90 4.56
C VAL A 161 0.92 17.95 4.47
N LYS A 162 0.62 19.06 3.79
CA LYS A 162 1.46 20.23 3.71
C LYS A 162 0.81 21.41 4.43
N LEU A 163 1.60 22.40 4.81
CA LEU A 163 1.07 23.61 5.45
C LEU A 163 0.08 24.38 4.57
N GLU A 164 0.29 24.33 3.24
CA GLU A 164 -0.62 24.95 2.25
C GLU A 164 -1.99 24.28 2.13
N ASP A 165 -2.14 23.06 2.68
CA ASP A 165 -3.41 22.34 2.67
C ASP A 165 -4.36 22.78 3.79
N PHE A 166 -3.85 23.55 4.77
CA PHE A 166 -4.68 24.09 5.84
C PHE A 166 -5.40 25.37 5.39
N GLU A 167 -6.67 25.49 5.78
CA GLU A 167 -7.54 26.63 5.49
C GLU A 167 -8.10 27.21 6.79
N ASP A 168 -8.56 28.47 6.74
CA ASP A 168 -9.24 29.16 7.83
C ASP A 168 -8.48 29.06 9.17
N ASN A 169 -7.26 29.59 9.22
CA ASN A 169 -6.39 29.55 10.41
C ASN A 169 -6.20 28.15 10.98
N ARG A 170 -6.12 27.14 10.12
CA ARG A 170 -6.01 25.71 10.42
C ARG A 170 -7.25 25.06 11.02
N ASN A 171 -8.41 25.69 10.94
CA ASN A 171 -9.68 25.07 11.34
C ASN A 171 -10.08 23.93 10.40
N PHE A 172 -9.62 23.98 9.14
CA PHE A 172 -9.91 22.98 8.13
C PHE A 172 -8.66 22.54 7.40
N LEU A 173 -8.69 21.29 6.91
CA LEU A 173 -7.64 20.68 6.12
C LEU A 173 -8.22 20.13 4.82
N ARG A 174 -7.62 20.51 3.70
CA ARG A 174 -7.91 19.98 2.37
C ARG A 174 -7.16 18.68 2.17
N VAL A 175 -7.88 17.58 1.96
CA VAL A 175 -7.32 16.23 1.84
C VAL A 175 -7.60 15.64 0.48
N LEU A 176 -6.56 15.19 -0.20
CA LEU A 176 -6.68 14.46 -1.46
C LEU A 176 -6.93 12.98 -1.18
N GLY A 177 -8.15 12.51 -1.42
CA GLY A 177 -8.55 11.14 -1.21
C GLY A 177 -8.33 10.22 -2.41
N LYS A 178 -8.79 8.98 -2.30
CA LYS A 178 -8.71 7.98 -3.37
C LYS A 178 -9.45 8.46 -4.64
N GLY A 179 -8.78 8.34 -5.79
CA GLY A 179 -9.32 8.76 -7.09
C GLY A 179 -9.28 10.28 -7.30
N SER A 180 -8.31 10.96 -6.70
CA SER A 180 -8.09 12.41 -6.82
C SER A 180 -9.29 13.27 -6.38
N LYS A 181 -10.16 12.74 -5.53
CA LYS A 181 -11.25 13.50 -4.95
C LYS A 181 -10.77 14.26 -3.73
N THR A 182 -10.90 15.57 -3.76
CA THR A 182 -10.58 16.45 -2.63
C THR A 182 -11.77 16.53 -1.68
N ARG A 183 -11.49 16.51 -0.37
CA ARG A 183 -12.46 16.80 0.68
C ARG A 183 -11.87 17.74 1.70
N LEU A 184 -12.71 18.54 2.32
CA LEU A 184 -12.36 19.41 3.44
C LEU A 184 -12.77 18.68 4.72
N VAL A 185 -11.88 18.62 5.70
CA VAL A 185 -12.13 18.01 7.03
C VAL A 185 -11.80 19.00 8.13
N PRO A 186 -12.53 19.01 9.25
CA PRO A 186 -12.21 19.87 10.39
C PRO A 186 -10.93 19.36 11.07
N VAL A 187 -10.20 20.30 11.69
CA VAL A 187 -9.00 20.02 12.50
C VAL A 187 -9.28 20.43 13.93
N GLY A 188 -9.13 19.51 14.87
CA GLY A 188 -9.34 19.76 16.29
C GLY A 188 -8.23 20.61 16.91
N GLN A 189 -8.54 21.26 18.06
CA GLN A 189 -7.59 22.13 18.76
C GLN A 189 -6.32 21.37 19.19
N TYR A 190 -6.45 20.17 19.74
CA TYR A 190 -5.29 19.36 20.14
C TYR A 190 -4.34 19.06 18.99
N ALA A 191 -4.87 18.77 17.80
CA ALA A 191 -4.06 18.58 16.60
C ALA A 191 -3.33 19.87 16.20
N ASN A 192 -3.99 21.03 16.27
CA ASN A 192 -3.38 22.33 15.99
C ASN A 192 -2.25 22.66 16.98
N ASP A 193 -2.47 22.39 18.27
CA ASP A 193 -1.47 22.62 19.31
C ASP A 193 -0.26 21.70 19.12
N ALA A 194 -0.49 20.42 18.83
CA ALA A 194 0.57 19.45 18.56
C ALA A 194 1.38 19.79 17.29
N ILE A 195 0.73 20.23 16.23
CA ILE A 195 1.40 20.70 15.00
C ILE A 195 2.26 21.94 15.31
N SER A 196 1.75 22.87 16.10
CA SER A 196 2.49 24.08 16.48
C SER A 196 3.70 23.74 17.35
N ALA A 197 3.57 22.83 18.32
CA ALA A 197 4.66 22.32 19.13
C ALA A 197 5.75 21.65 18.30
N TRP A 198 5.36 20.82 17.32
CA TRP A 198 6.31 20.21 16.39
C TRP A 198 7.06 21.25 15.55
N GLN A 199 6.36 22.25 15.01
CA GLN A 199 6.99 23.32 14.23
C GLN A 199 8.03 24.10 15.06
N LEU A 200 7.70 24.44 16.31
CA LEU A 200 8.64 25.10 17.21
C LEU A 200 9.88 24.26 17.52
N SER A 201 9.69 22.97 17.80
CA SER A 201 10.78 22.02 18.03
C SER A 201 11.70 21.90 16.80
N PHE A 202 11.15 21.89 15.61
CA PHE A 202 11.93 21.84 14.36
C PHE A 202 12.75 23.13 14.14
N LEU A 203 12.16 24.29 14.38
CA LEU A 203 12.88 25.58 14.28
C LEU A 203 14.00 25.69 15.29
N GLN A 204 13.82 25.25 16.54
CA GLN A 204 14.87 25.20 17.55
C GLN A 204 16.03 24.31 17.13
N GLN A 205 15.74 23.16 16.54
CA GLN A 205 16.78 22.25 16.04
C GLN A 205 17.61 22.88 14.91
N ILE A 206 16.96 23.60 13.98
CA ILE A 206 17.66 24.34 12.91
C ILE A 206 18.53 25.45 13.50
N HIS A 207 18.03 26.20 14.47
CA HIS A 207 18.76 27.29 15.10
C HIS A 207 20.05 26.80 15.79
N LEU A 208 19.94 25.76 16.60
CA LEU A 208 21.09 25.12 17.24
C LEU A 208 22.12 24.62 16.20
N PHE A 209 21.67 24.05 15.09
CA PHE A 209 22.58 23.61 14.02
C PHE A 209 23.35 24.78 13.40
N LEU A 210 22.65 25.90 13.11
CA LEU A 210 23.26 27.11 12.53
C LEU A 210 24.25 27.78 13.50
N GLU A 211 23.97 27.79 14.79
CA GLU A 211 24.92 28.28 15.81
C GLU A 211 26.21 27.42 15.84
N CYS A 212 26.08 26.10 15.80
CA CYS A 212 27.22 25.19 15.76
C CYS A 212 28.11 25.39 14.51
N VAL A 213 27.50 25.70 13.36
CA VAL A 213 28.23 25.91 12.09
C VAL A 213 28.93 27.28 12.05
N ASN A 214 28.37 28.31 12.69
CA ASN A 214 28.93 29.66 12.71
C ASN A 214 30.06 29.84 13.75
N VAL A 215 30.32 28.86 14.61
CA VAL A 215 31.41 28.88 15.64
C VAL A 215 32.68 28.15 15.14
N SER A 216 32.64 27.60 13.92
CA SER A 216 33.79 26.92 13.28
C SER A 216 34.43 27.80 12.20
#